data_c92d0e9f8715d1758d7da987b78b01cb
#
_entry.id   c92d0e9f8715d1758d7da987b78b01cb
#
_cell.length_a   1.000
_cell.length_b   1.000
_cell.length_c   1.000
_cell.angle_alpha   90.00
_cell.angle_beta   90.00
_cell.angle_gamma   90.00
#
_symmetry.space_group_name_H-M   'P 1'
#
loop_
_entity.id
_entity.type
_entity.pdbx_description
1 polymer ?
#
loop_
_entity_poly.entity_id
_entity_poly.type
_entity_poly.pdbx_seq_one_letter_code
_entity_poly.pdbx_strand_id
1 'polypeptide(L)'
;MKKYILAVIAVVASFVFTNAQFVITPKSGDPVNVNGNVSFSANADKTSWSVGDTYTSDMDLSKIESISLAAPVNNPKVGDFFYSDGSWSTELDASKTPIGVVFYVGDPGVDDAALRADFPGCTHGLVVGLKQSKCEWQDAYSDFDDDYEMTVGEWIEENSDYVSITTRSEAMTSVFNKIMGYNNTKGIDVYNDEFGWDYEVLVGANVSSVMSSTPAPSNTSGWYVPSVKEVSLLCSGDIAGNIGDLGYEDIPDNANAILINARLGQIPGATALSEVYWSSTEYTESSVHTIQFKNGLIMQTSKGGSNALRPVLAF
;
A
#
# COMPACT_ATOMS: atom_id res chain seq x y z
N MET A 1 -0.17 -2.37 48.52
CA MET A 1 -0.18 -2.14 47.07
C MET A 1 0.96 -1.24 46.58
N LYS A 2 1.27 -0.09 47.19
CA LYS A 2 2.38 0.80 46.74
C LYS A 2 3.77 0.13 46.67
N LYS A 3 4.08 -0.86 47.55
CA LYS A 3 5.37 -1.55 47.58
C LYS A 3 5.61 -2.52 46.40
N TYR A 4 4.55 -3.07 45.81
CA TYR A 4 4.69 -4.05 44.74
C TYR A 4 4.89 -3.39 43.37
N ILE A 5 4.33 -2.18 43.18
CA ILE A 5 4.53 -1.38 41.94
C ILE A 5 6.01 -0.96 41.84
N LEU A 6 6.63 -0.56 42.95
CA LEU A 6 8.05 -0.18 42.99
C LEU A 6 9.00 -1.35 42.63
N ALA A 7 8.65 -2.58 43.04
CA ALA A 7 9.47 -3.76 42.79
C ALA A 7 9.44 -4.18 41.30
N VAL A 8 8.29 -4.03 40.64
CA VAL A 8 8.13 -4.35 39.20
C VAL A 8 8.87 -3.33 38.32
N ILE A 9 8.82 -2.05 38.67
CA ILE A 9 9.53 -0.99 37.92
C ILE A 9 11.06 -1.14 38.09
N ALA A 10 11.54 -1.52 39.26
CA ALA A 10 12.99 -1.73 39.52
C ALA A 10 13.57 -2.91 38.70
N VAL A 11 12.77 -3.94 38.39
CA VAL A 11 13.20 -5.06 37.53
C VAL A 11 13.24 -4.70 36.07
N VAL A 12 12.35 -3.81 35.60
CA VAL A 12 12.31 -3.35 34.19
C VAL A 12 13.42 -2.31 33.94
N ALA A 13 13.85 -1.54 34.93
CA ALA A 13 14.90 -0.52 34.79
C ALA A 13 16.31 -1.10 34.50
N SER A 14 16.50 -2.41 34.57
CA SER A 14 17.78 -3.07 34.27
C SER A 14 17.89 -3.57 32.81
N PHE A 15 16.88 -3.41 31.99
CA PHE A 15 16.91 -3.77 30.55
C PHE A 15 16.97 -2.52 29.69
N VAL A 16 18.08 -2.33 28.97
CA VAL A 16 18.18 -1.31 27.91
C VAL A 16 17.48 -1.87 26.69
N PHE A 17 16.24 -1.47 26.48
CA PHE A 17 15.52 -1.75 25.24
C PHE A 17 15.82 -0.63 24.25
N THR A 18 16.62 -0.90 23.24
CA THR A 18 16.74 -0.06 22.07
C THR A 18 15.46 -0.20 21.23
N ASN A 19 14.73 0.90 21.02
CA ASN A 19 13.46 0.97 20.28
C ASN A 19 12.22 0.33 20.96
N ALA A 20 12.16 0.26 22.29
CA ALA A 20 10.92 -0.12 22.96
C ALA A 20 9.90 1.03 22.96
N GLN A 21 8.66 0.71 22.63
CA GLN A 21 7.52 1.61 22.85
C GLN A 21 6.84 1.28 24.17
N PHE A 22 6.46 2.32 24.89
CA PHE A 22 5.68 2.18 26.12
C PHE A 22 4.33 2.86 25.94
N VAL A 23 3.28 2.25 26.47
CA VAL A 23 1.97 2.86 26.59
C VAL A 23 1.77 3.26 28.05
N ILE A 24 1.61 4.54 28.31
CA ILE A 24 1.26 5.06 29.61
C ILE A 24 -0.24 5.32 29.60
N THR A 25 -0.98 4.55 30.39
CA THR A 25 -2.43 4.73 30.53
C THR A 25 -2.71 5.55 31.78
N PRO A 26 -3.19 6.79 31.65
CA PRO A 26 -3.61 7.61 32.79
C PRO A 26 -4.94 7.09 33.36
N LYS A 27 -5.24 7.40 34.62
CA LYS A 27 -6.56 7.10 35.24
C LYS A 27 -7.70 7.88 34.62
N SER A 28 -7.40 8.95 33.90
CA SER A 28 -8.37 9.74 33.13
C SER A 28 -7.68 10.37 31.94
N GLY A 29 -8.25 10.22 30.76
CA GLY A 29 -7.70 10.66 29.47
C GLY A 29 -7.20 9.49 28.62
N ASP A 30 -6.72 9.80 27.42
CA ASP A 30 -6.28 8.82 26.46
C ASP A 30 -4.89 8.26 26.78
N PRO A 31 -4.58 7.01 26.39
CA PRO A 31 -3.24 6.43 26.51
C PRO A 31 -2.20 7.24 25.73
N VAL A 32 -1.01 7.40 26.30
CA VAL A 32 0.11 8.10 25.67
C VAL A 32 1.16 7.11 25.22
N ASN A 33 1.47 7.10 23.93
CA ASN A 33 2.56 6.31 23.37
C ASN A 33 3.89 7.05 23.53
N VAL A 34 4.91 6.39 24.08
CA VAL A 34 6.26 6.92 24.25
C VAL A 34 7.23 6.09 23.42
N ASN A 35 7.86 6.72 22.43
CA ASN A 35 8.82 6.11 21.52
C ASN A 35 10.25 6.46 21.92
N GLY A 36 11.18 5.51 21.78
CA GLY A 36 12.63 5.75 21.94
C GLY A 36 13.23 5.07 23.16
N ASN A 37 14.47 5.45 23.48
CA ASN A 37 15.16 4.98 24.66
C ASN A 37 14.48 5.50 25.93
N VAL A 38 13.90 4.59 26.71
CA VAL A 38 13.22 4.95 27.95
C VAL A 38 14.17 4.72 29.11
N SER A 39 14.51 5.77 29.82
CA SER A 39 15.17 5.69 31.12
C SER A 39 14.19 6.15 32.20
N PHE A 40 14.00 5.34 33.21
CA PHE A 40 13.22 5.74 34.36
C PHE A 40 14.18 6.26 35.44
N SER A 41 14.02 7.51 35.85
CA SER A 41 14.71 8.07 36.99
C SER A 41 13.71 8.56 38.03
N ALA A 42 13.87 8.16 39.26
CA ALA A 42 13.05 8.68 40.36
C ALA A 42 13.66 10.01 40.83
N ASN A 43 12.87 11.07 40.89
CA ASN A 43 13.29 12.31 41.48
C ASN A 43 13.52 12.14 43.01
N ALA A 44 14.32 13.02 43.63
CA ALA A 44 14.74 12.91 45.02
C ALA A 44 13.56 12.87 46.02
N ASP A 45 12.44 13.46 45.69
CA ASP A 45 11.20 13.44 46.45
C ASP A 45 10.30 12.22 46.20
N LYS A 46 10.65 11.37 45.19
CA LYS A 46 9.91 10.16 44.76
C LYS A 46 8.47 10.41 44.30
N THR A 47 8.12 11.62 43.92
CA THR A 47 6.77 11.98 43.55
C THR A 47 6.59 12.12 42.03
N SER A 48 7.68 12.26 41.27
CA SER A 48 7.67 12.42 39.81
C SER A 48 8.69 11.51 39.12
N TRP A 49 8.41 11.19 37.85
CA TRP A 49 9.27 10.35 37.00
C TRP A 49 9.46 11.02 35.66
N SER A 50 10.67 10.97 35.13
CA SER A 50 10.93 11.36 33.73
C SER A 50 11.10 10.12 32.85
N VAL A 51 10.54 10.21 31.64
CA VAL A 51 10.63 9.14 30.64
C VAL A 51 11.36 9.72 29.43
N GLY A 52 12.61 9.33 29.21
CA GLY A 52 13.43 9.67 28.06
C GLY A 52 13.73 11.17 27.86
N ASP A 53 14.55 11.47 26.88
CA ASP A 53 14.98 12.86 26.55
C ASP A 53 13.87 13.73 25.96
N THR A 54 12.75 13.14 25.56
CA THR A 54 11.66 13.84 24.85
C THR A 54 10.42 14.09 25.72
N TYR A 55 10.33 13.51 26.89
CA TYR A 55 9.19 13.65 27.80
C TYR A 55 9.67 14.10 29.19
N THR A 56 9.86 15.39 29.32
CA THR A 56 10.07 16.06 30.61
C THR A 56 8.74 16.61 31.14
N SER A 57 7.76 15.79 31.38
CA SER A 57 6.61 16.20 32.19
C SER A 57 6.71 15.52 33.56
N ASP A 58 6.61 16.29 34.62
CA ASP A 58 6.44 15.80 35.97
C ASP A 58 5.13 15.02 36.07
N MET A 59 5.17 13.73 35.69
CA MET A 59 3.99 12.87 35.79
C MET A 59 3.86 12.35 37.21
N ASP A 60 2.83 12.80 37.89
CA ASP A 60 2.43 12.26 39.19
C ASP A 60 1.96 10.80 39.01
N LEU A 61 2.74 9.85 39.55
CA LEU A 61 2.43 8.41 39.51
C LEU A 61 1.04 8.08 40.04
N SER A 62 0.48 8.93 40.91
CA SER A 62 -0.88 8.72 41.43
C SER A 62 -1.96 8.84 40.34
N LYS A 63 -1.65 9.48 39.20
CA LYS A 63 -2.54 9.68 38.04
C LYS A 63 -2.37 8.62 36.96
N ILE A 64 -1.39 7.71 37.10
CA ILE A 64 -1.15 6.63 36.13
C ILE A 64 -1.88 5.38 36.59
N GLU A 65 -2.61 4.75 35.69
CA GLU A 65 -3.26 3.47 35.89
C GLU A 65 -2.32 2.32 35.60
N SER A 66 -1.64 2.39 34.46
CA SER A 66 -0.68 1.36 34.05
C SER A 66 0.42 1.94 33.15
N ILE A 67 1.58 1.29 33.19
CA ILE A 67 2.66 1.44 32.22
C ILE A 67 2.89 0.04 31.65
N SER A 68 2.68 -0.14 30.36
CA SER A 68 2.90 -1.41 29.67
C SER A 68 3.90 -1.22 28.55
N LEU A 69 4.65 -2.28 28.20
CA LEU A 69 5.32 -2.31 26.91
C LEU A 69 4.23 -2.31 25.85
N ALA A 70 4.31 -1.38 24.91
CA ALA A 70 3.56 -1.53 23.70
C ALA A 70 3.97 -2.87 23.08
N ALA A 71 3.03 -3.56 22.46
CA ALA A 71 3.40 -4.66 21.58
C ALA A 71 4.46 -4.12 20.60
N PRO A 72 5.55 -4.85 20.33
CA PRO A 72 6.55 -4.39 19.37
C PRO A 72 5.80 -3.96 18.10
N VAL A 73 5.98 -2.71 17.70
CA VAL A 73 5.42 -2.25 16.42
C VAL A 73 6.12 -3.09 15.38
N ASN A 74 5.41 -4.08 14.88
CA ASN A 74 5.91 -4.90 13.80
C ASN A 74 5.78 -4.05 12.53
N ASN A 75 6.77 -3.20 12.26
CA ASN A 75 6.79 -2.44 11.02
C ASN A 75 6.85 -3.43 9.85
N PRO A 76 5.99 -3.27 8.85
CA PRO A 76 6.01 -4.13 7.69
C PRO A 76 7.35 -4.04 6.96
N LYS A 77 7.70 -5.11 6.27
CA LYS A 77 8.86 -5.18 5.38
C LYS A 77 8.43 -5.69 4.02
N VAL A 78 9.14 -5.27 3.00
CA VAL A 78 8.97 -5.88 1.67
C VAL A 78 9.23 -7.37 1.76
N GLY A 79 8.29 -8.18 1.26
CA GLY A 79 8.30 -9.62 1.37
C GLY A 79 7.55 -10.19 2.57
N ASP A 80 6.97 -9.38 3.45
CA ASP A 80 6.09 -9.89 4.51
C ASP A 80 4.79 -10.46 3.92
N PHE A 81 4.30 -11.52 4.53
CA PHE A 81 2.99 -12.10 4.21
C PHE A 81 1.90 -11.25 4.83
N PHE A 82 0.87 -10.93 4.05
CA PHE A 82 -0.28 -10.16 4.51
C PHE A 82 -1.52 -11.05 4.59
N TYR A 83 -2.28 -10.93 5.68
CA TYR A 83 -3.35 -11.88 6.02
C TYR A 83 -4.75 -11.25 5.96
N SER A 84 -5.76 -12.11 5.88
CA SER A 84 -7.18 -11.71 5.83
C SER A 84 -7.69 -10.98 7.08
N ASP A 85 -6.94 -11.01 8.18
CA ASP A 85 -7.22 -10.26 9.40
C ASP A 85 -6.55 -8.87 9.43
N GLY A 86 -5.88 -8.47 8.34
CA GLY A 86 -5.15 -7.20 8.23
C GLY A 86 -3.79 -7.17 8.92
N SER A 87 -3.33 -8.28 9.43
CA SER A 87 -1.99 -8.42 10.03
C SER A 87 -0.94 -8.87 9.00
N TRP A 88 0.33 -8.76 9.36
CA TRP A 88 1.45 -9.21 8.52
C TRP A 88 2.54 -9.87 9.37
N SER A 89 3.37 -10.69 8.71
CA SER A 89 4.55 -11.31 9.34
C SER A 89 5.61 -11.69 8.30
N THR A 90 6.87 -11.69 8.73
CA THR A 90 8.01 -12.08 7.87
C THR A 90 8.01 -13.57 7.54
N GLU A 91 7.60 -14.41 8.48
CA GLU A 91 7.45 -15.85 8.27
C GLU A 91 5.98 -16.20 8.03
N LEU A 92 5.72 -17.17 7.15
CA LEU A 92 4.36 -17.61 6.85
C LEU A 92 3.72 -18.26 8.10
N ASP A 93 2.66 -17.64 8.60
CA ASP A 93 1.88 -18.17 9.72
C ASP A 93 0.80 -19.13 9.23
N ALA A 94 0.99 -20.42 9.46
CA ALA A 94 0.06 -21.46 9.04
C ALA A 94 -1.32 -21.40 9.73
N SER A 95 -1.46 -20.63 10.80
CA SER A 95 -2.74 -20.42 11.50
C SER A 95 -3.61 -19.34 10.87
N LYS A 96 -3.05 -18.54 9.93
CA LYS A 96 -3.70 -17.42 9.26
C LYS A 96 -3.91 -17.69 7.78
N THR A 97 -4.83 -16.95 7.18
CA THR A 97 -5.09 -17.03 5.73
C THR A 97 -4.34 -15.92 5.02
N PRO A 98 -3.24 -16.22 4.28
CA PRO A 98 -2.53 -15.23 3.52
C PRO A 98 -3.39 -14.77 2.32
N ILE A 99 -3.40 -13.46 2.05
CA ILE A 99 -4.13 -12.86 0.94
C ILE A 99 -3.22 -12.10 -0.02
N GLY A 100 -1.98 -11.84 0.39
CA GLY A 100 -1.02 -11.12 -0.43
C GLY A 100 0.38 -11.09 0.19
N VAL A 101 1.27 -10.37 -0.48
CA VAL A 101 2.65 -10.12 -0.05
C VAL A 101 2.93 -8.62 -0.12
N VAL A 102 3.52 -8.06 0.93
CA VAL A 102 3.93 -6.64 0.97
C VAL A 102 5.04 -6.41 -0.05
N PHE A 103 4.86 -5.48 -0.99
CA PHE A 103 5.86 -5.17 -2.00
C PHE A 103 6.43 -3.75 -1.91
N TYR A 104 5.77 -2.87 -1.15
CA TYR A 104 6.21 -1.51 -0.88
C TYR A 104 5.90 -1.16 0.58
N VAL A 105 6.83 -0.46 1.23
CA VAL A 105 6.68 0.06 2.59
C VAL A 105 6.86 1.57 2.54
N GLY A 106 5.85 2.27 2.97
CA GLY A 106 5.77 3.73 2.95
C GLY A 106 4.32 4.17 2.93
N ASP A 107 4.09 5.47 2.93
CA ASP A 107 2.75 6.03 2.92
C ASP A 107 2.25 6.26 1.48
N PRO A 108 1.36 5.40 0.93
CA PRO A 108 0.87 5.56 -0.43
C PRO A 108 -0.05 6.78 -0.59
N GLY A 109 -0.70 7.23 0.47
CA GLY A 109 -1.58 8.39 0.45
C GLY A 109 -0.86 9.74 0.35
N VAL A 110 0.49 9.76 0.27
CA VAL A 110 1.24 11.00 -0.01
C VAL A 110 0.93 11.51 -1.41
N ASP A 111 0.80 10.59 -2.37
CA ASP A 111 0.49 10.93 -3.76
C ASP A 111 -1.00 10.87 -4.06
N ASP A 112 -1.74 9.97 -3.40
CA ASP A 112 -3.14 9.65 -3.69
C ASP A 112 -4.07 10.32 -2.67
N ALA A 113 -4.63 11.47 -3.05
CA ALA A 113 -5.53 12.25 -2.20
C ALA A 113 -6.87 11.52 -1.96
N ALA A 114 -7.35 10.71 -2.92
CA ALA A 114 -8.57 9.93 -2.76
C ALA A 114 -8.37 8.80 -1.74
N LEU A 115 -7.24 8.08 -1.84
CA LEU A 115 -6.86 7.08 -0.85
C LEU A 115 -6.75 7.70 0.54
N ARG A 116 -6.09 8.85 0.65
CA ARG A 116 -5.94 9.58 1.93
C ARG A 116 -7.29 9.97 2.54
N ALA A 117 -8.24 10.41 1.70
CA ALA A 117 -9.56 10.84 2.18
C ALA A 117 -10.42 9.65 2.64
N ASP A 118 -10.45 8.56 1.86
CA ASP A 118 -11.31 7.41 2.12
C ASP A 118 -10.71 6.46 3.16
N PHE A 119 -9.38 6.31 3.17
CA PHE A 119 -8.63 5.38 4.03
C PHE A 119 -7.42 6.06 4.69
N PRO A 120 -7.62 7.01 5.58
CA PRO A 120 -6.53 7.78 6.21
C PRO A 120 -5.58 6.90 7.05
N GLY A 121 -5.98 5.68 7.40
CA GLY A 121 -5.16 4.70 8.12
C GLY A 121 -4.22 3.89 7.24
N CYS A 122 -4.38 3.90 5.92
CA CYS A 122 -3.52 3.16 4.98
C CYS A 122 -2.19 3.91 4.74
N THR A 123 -1.29 3.83 5.71
CA THR A 123 -0.02 4.56 5.73
C THR A 123 1.21 3.67 5.80
N HIS A 124 1.02 2.35 5.75
CA HIS A 124 2.09 1.38 5.99
C HIS A 124 2.73 0.85 4.72
N GLY A 125 1.96 0.71 3.64
CA GLY A 125 2.50 0.18 2.39
C GLY A 125 1.46 -0.37 1.43
N LEU A 126 1.96 -1.16 0.48
CA LEU A 126 1.17 -1.80 -0.57
C LEU A 126 1.38 -3.31 -0.58
N VAL A 127 0.30 -4.03 -0.82
CA VAL A 127 0.24 -5.49 -0.89
C VAL A 127 -0.20 -5.92 -2.29
N VAL A 128 0.49 -6.90 -2.87
CA VAL A 128 0.08 -7.55 -4.11
C VAL A 128 -0.78 -8.78 -3.82
N GLY A 129 -1.91 -8.92 -4.52
CA GLY A 129 -2.82 -10.06 -4.39
C GLY A 129 -2.20 -11.37 -4.88
N LEU A 130 -2.76 -12.52 -4.48
CA LEU A 130 -2.24 -13.86 -4.82
C LEU A 130 -2.59 -14.31 -6.23
N LYS A 131 -3.59 -13.72 -6.85
CA LYS A 131 -4.17 -14.13 -8.13
C LYS A 131 -4.06 -13.03 -9.18
N GLN A 132 -4.16 -13.44 -10.44
CA GLN A 132 -4.19 -12.56 -11.61
C GLN A 132 -5.20 -13.11 -12.63
N SER A 133 -5.66 -12.24 -13.52
CA SER A 133 -6.39 -12.60 -14.73
C SER A 133 -5.63 -12.12 -15.97
N LYS A 134 -6.03 -12.58 -17.14
CA LYS A 134 -5.72 -11.94 -18.42
C LYS A 134 -7.01 -11.32 -18.95
N CYS A 135 -6.94 -10.06 -19.32
CA CYS A 135 -8.06 -9.30 -19.88
C CYS A 135 -7.54 -8.22 -20.83
N GLU A 136 -8.42 -7.69 -21.63
CA GLU A 136 -8.24 -6.41 -22.28
C GLU A 136 -8.32 -5.30 -21.23
N TRP A 137 -7.72 -4.15 -21.48
CA TRP A 137 -7.84 -3.00 -20.59
C TRP A 137 -9.21 -2.35 -20.70
N GLN A 138 -9.66 -2.20 -21.95
CA GLN A 138 -10.96 -1.64 -22.32
C GLN A 138 -11.53 -2.47 -23.48
N ASP A 139 -12.84 -2.55 -23.64
CA ASP A 139 -13.47 -3.30 -24.73
C ASP A 139 -12.99 -2.79 -26.09
N ALA A 140 -12.51 -3.70 -26.93
CA ALA A 140 -11.94 -3.39 -28.24
C ALA A 140 -12.98 -2.88 -29.27
N TYR A 141 -14.26 -2.97 -28.99
CA TYR A 141 -15.30 -2.38 -29.86
C TYR A 141 -15.16 -0.88 -30.02
N SER A 142 -14.45 -0.22 -29.09
CA SER A 142 -14.10 1.18 -29.18
C SER A 142 -13.13 1.54 -30.31
N ASP A 143 -12.44 0.57 -30.92
CA ASP A 143 -11.45 0.82 -31.99
C ASP A 143 -12.09 1.20 -33.35
N PHE A 144 -13.41 1.17 -33.46
CA PHE A 144 -14.10 1.38 -34.74
C PHE A 144 -14.99 2.63 -34.82
N ASP A 145 -15.16 3.35 -33.70
CA ASP A 145 -15.90 4.59 -33.68
C ASP A 145 -14.93 5.77 -33.56
N ASP A 146 -14.95 6.68 -34.53
CA ASP A 146 -14.11 7.89 -34.57
C ASP A 146 -14.41 8.88 -33.40
N ASP A 147 -15.31 8.51 -32.46
CA ASP A 147 -15.76 9.37 -31.35
C ASP A 147 -14.91 9.29 -30.09
N TYR A 148 -13.88 8.41 -30.03
CA TYR A 148 -12.96 8.35 -28.89
C TYR A 148 -11.71 9.19 -29.12
N GLU A 149 -11.84 10.47 -28.91
CA GLU A 149 -10.73 11.41 -28.98
C GLU A 149 -10.03 11.65 -27.63
N MET A 150 -10.49 11.02 -26.53
CA MET A 150 -9.97 11.30 -25.19
C MET A 150 -9.72 10.05 -24.34
N THR A 151 -8.82 10.17 -23.37
CA THR A 151 -8.61 9.18 -22.33
C THR A 151 -9.77 9.17 -21.33
N VAL A 152 -9.88 8.10 -20.53
CA VAL A 152 -10.79 8.06 -19.36
C VAL A 152 -10.51 9.23 -18.42
N GLY A 153 -9.22 9.56 -18.22
CA GLY A 153 -8.81 10.69 -17.39
C GLY A 153 -9.30 12.04 -17.91
N GLU A 154 -9.14 12.31 -19.20
CA GLU A 154 -9.64 13.54 -19.85
C GLU A 154 -11.17 13.63 -19.76
N TRP A 155 -11.87 12.52 -20.01
CA TRP A 155 -13.33 12.49 -19.88
C TRP A 155 -13.80 12.84 -18.46
N ILE A 156 -13.16 12.28 -17.45
CA ILE A 156 -13.50 12.54 -16.04
C ILE A 156 -13.30 14.01 -15.68
N GLU A 157 -12.21 14.64 -16.11
CA GLU A 157 -11.97 16.06 -15.88
C GLU A 157 -13.04 16.95 -16.50
N GLU A 158 -13.55 16.57 -17.68
CA GLU A 158 -14.56 17.35 -18.38
C GLU A 158 -15.99 17.12 -17.89
N ASN A 159 -16.28 15.94 -17.32
CA ASN A 159 -17.66 15.48 -17.08
C ASN A 159 -17.98 15.17 -15.63
N SER A 160 -17.04 15.28 -14.69
CA SER A 160 -17.31 14.99 -13.29
C SER A 160 -16.63 15.97 -12.34
N ASP A 161 -17.19 16.07 -11.13
CA ASP A 161 -16.53 16.77 -10.01
C ASP A 161 -15.41 15.94 -9.38
N TYR A 162 -15.13 14.76 -9.92
CA TYR A 162 -14.07 13.87 -9.46
C TYR A 162 -12.72 14.40 -9.95
N VAL A 163 -11.98 15.02 -9.06
CA VAL A 163 -10.66 15.60 -9.35
C VAL A 163 -9.62 14.52 -9.19
N SER A 164 -8.74 14.39 -10.17
CA SER A 164 -7.44 13.72 -10.04
C SER A 164 -7.26 12.38 -10.73
N ILE A 165 -7.80 12.23 -11.91
CA ILE A 165 -7.30 11.21 -12.81
C ILE A 165 -6.25 11.82 -13.70
N THR A 166 -5.29 11.00 -14.03
CA THR A 166 -4.17 11.29 -14.91
C THR A 166 -4.63 11.92 -16.20
N THR A 167 -4.48 13.22 -16.35
CA THR A 167 -4.65 13.85 -17.66
C THR A 167 -3.42 13.69 -18.52
N ARG A 168 -3.64 13.58 -19.82
CA ARG A 168 -2.62 13.38 -20.85
C ARG A 168 -1.56 14.48 -20.88
N SER A 169 -1.90 15.74 -20.63
CA SER A 169 -1.00 16.88 -20.85
C SER A 169 -0.04 17.17 -19.70
N GLU A 170 -0.45 16.89 -18.46
CA GLU A 170 0.37 17.13 -17.27
C GLU A 170 1.02 15.84 -16.77
N ALA A 171 0.51 14.70 -17.22
CA ALA A 171 0.76 13.39 -16.68
C ALA A 171 2.12 12.80 -16.98
N MET A 172 2.69 13.10 -18.15
CA MET A 172 3.87 12.37 -18.64
C MET A 172 5.08 12.46 -17.70
N THR A 173 5.20 13.50 -16.89
CA THR A 173 6.32 13.65 -15.95
C THR A 173 5.92 13.68 -14.48
N SER A 174 4.75 14.23 -14.14
CA SER A 174 4.34 14.39 -12.75
C SER A 174 3.53 13.22 -12.22
N VAL A 175 2.61 12.67 -12.99
CA VAL A 175 1.72 11.57 -12.57
C VAL A 175 2.36 10.22 -12.81
N PHE A 176 3.19 10.09 -13.82
CA PHE A 176 3.92 8.87 -14.13
C PHE A 176 4.70 8.31 -12.92
N ASN A 177 5.21 9.18 -12.08
CA ASN A 177 6.00 8.82 -10.90
C ASN A 177 5.19 8.89 -9.59
N LYS A 178 3.87 8.74 -9.62
CA LYS A 178 3.00 8.81 -8.45
C LYS A 178 2.27 7.50 -8.18
N ILE A 179 2.07 7.21 -6.91
CA ILE A 179 1.19 6.13 -6.44
C ILE A 179 -0.24 6.67 -6.54
N MET A 180 -1.01 6.23 -7.53
CA MET A 180 -2.37 6.73 -7.81
C MET A 180 -3.34 5.64 -8.26
N GLY A 181 -3.03 4.39 -8.01
CA GLY A 181 -3.86 3.28 -8.50
C GLY A 181 -5.26 3.27 -7.90
N TYR A 182 -5.39 3.60 -6.62
CA TYR A 182 -6.69 3.70 -5.97
C TYR A 182 -7.55 4.80 -6.60
N ASN A 183 -7.01 5.99 -6.73
CA ASN A 183 -7.68 7.11 -7.37
C ASN A 183 -8.09 6.79 -8.83
N ASN A 184 -7.18 6.22 -9.62
CA ASN A 184 -7.45 5.87 -11.00
C ASN A 184 -8.56 4.81 -11.11
N THR A 185 -8.58 3.82 -10.21
CA THR A 185 -9.63 2.80 -10.19
C THR A 185 -11.01 3.42 -9.88
N LYS A 186 -11.10 4.34 -8.93
CA LYS A 186 -12.34 5.07 -8.68
C LYS A 186 -12.81 5.86 -9.90
N GLY A 187 -11.89 6.45 -10.63
CA GLY A 187 -12.23 7.14 -11.85
C GLY A 187 -12.73 6.20 -12.95
N ILE A 188 -12.10 5.04 -13.09
CA ILE A 188 -12.58 3.99 -14.00
C ILE A 188 -14.01 3.59 -13.62
N ASP A 189 -14.32 3.45 -12.33
CA ASP A 189 -15.68 3.11 -11.89
C ASP A 189 -16.69 4.21 -12.28
N VAL A 190 -16.35 5.48 -12.09
CA VAL A 190 -17.20 6.62 -12.51
C VAL A 190 -17.42 6.65 -14.02
N TYR A 191 -16.36 6.39 -14.78
CA TYR A 191 -16.46 6.29 -16.25
C TYR A 191 -17.36 5.12 -16.68
N ASN A 192 -17.19 3.95 -16.09
CA ASN A 192 -17.98 2.77 -16.40
C ASN A 192 -19.46 2.92 -15.99
N ASP A 193 -19.77 3.67 -14.95
CA ASP A 193 -21.16 3.97 -14.55
C ASP A 193 -21.91 4.76 -15.66
N GLU A 194 -21.18 5.56 -16.45
CA GLU A 194 -21.77 6.30 -17.58
C GLU A 194 -21.77 5.49 -18.88
N PHE A 195 -20.68 4.79 -19.18
CA PHE A 195 -20.45 4.14 -20.48
C PHE A 195 -20.49 2.62 -20.47
N GLY A 196 -20.92 1.98 -19.40
CA GLY A 196 -20.80 0.55 -19.13
C GLY A 196 -21.40 -0.45 -20.13
N TRP A 197 -21.85 0.00 -21.32
CA TRP A 197 -22.40 -0.89 -22.35
C TRP A 197 -21.54 -0.93 -23.62
N ASP A 198 -20.92 0.17 -23.98
CA ASP A 198 -20.26 0.30 -25.26
C ASP A 198 -18.73 0.43 -25.14
N TYR A 199 -18.22 0.82 -23.96
CA TYR A 199 -16.81 1.19 -23.78
C TYR A 199 -16.25 0.86 -22.41
N GLU A 200 -16.72 -0.22 -21.83
CA GLU A 200 -16.34 -0.64 -20.49
C GLU A 200 -14.82 -0.78 -20.34
N VAL A 201 -14.26 -0.14 -19.32
CA VAL A 201 -12.89 -0.36 -18.88
C VAL A 201 -12.83 -1.63 -18.05
N LEU A 202 -12.44 -2.72 -18.67
CA LEU A 202 -12.56 -4.09 -18.16
C LEU A 202 -11.65 -4.38 -16.98
N VAL A 203 -10.52 -3.67 -16.83
CA VAL A 203 -9.58 -3.93 -15.73
C VAL A 203 -10.22 -3.69 -14.36
N GLY A 204 -11.10 -2.69 -14.21
CA GLY A 204 -11.83 -2.44 -12.95
C GLY A 204 -12.72 -3.62 -12.56
N ALA A 205 -13.59 -4.07 -13.46
CA ALA A 205 -14.48 -5.21 -13.25
C ALA A 205 -13.70 -6.52 -12.97
N ASN A 206 -12.55 -6.69 -13.62
CA ASN A 206 -11.69 -7.87 -13.43
C ASN A 206 -11.04 -7.92 -12.04
N VAL A 207 -10.75 -6.78 -11.38
CA VAL A 207 -10.26 -6.75 -9.99
C VAL A 207 -11.23 -7.49 -9.08
N SER A 208 -12.51 -7.14 -9.12
CA SER A 208 -13.55 -7.76 -8.29
C SER A 208 -13.69 -9.27 -8.58
N SER A 209 -13.62 -9.67 -9.85
CA SER A 209 -13.68 -11.07 -10.26
C SER A 209 -12.48 -11.87 -9.72
N VAL A 210 -11.26 -11.39 -9.94
CA VAL A 210 -10.01 -12.06 -9.53
C VAL A 210 -9.93 -12.21 -8.02
N MET A 211 -10.37 -11.20 -7.27
CA MET A 211 -10.27 -11.16 -5.82
C MET A 211 -11.53 -11.62 -5.09
N SER A 212 -12.53 -12.12 -5.80
CA SER A 212 -13.82 -12.57 -5.21
C SER A 212 -13.67 -13.62 -4.09
N SER A 213 -12.67 -14.50 -4.20
CA SER A 213 -12.35 -15.50 -3.17
C SER A 213 -11.39 -15.00 -2.08
N THR A 214 -10.93 -13.75 -2.18
CA THR A 214 -9.89 -13.20 -1.32
C THR A 214 -10.27 -11.76 -0.93
N PRO A 215 -11.32 -11.58 -0.10
CA PRO A 215 -11.78 -10.26 0.29
C PRO A 215 -10.68 -9.50 1.06
N ALA A 216 -10.57 -8.21 0.77
CA ALA A 216 -9.68 -7.32 1.49
C ALA A 216 -10.20 -7.06 2.91
N PRO A 217 -9.32 -6.95 3.92
CA PRO A 217 -9.70 -6.52 5.26
C PRO A 217 -10.32 -5.12 5.27
N SER A 218 -11.27 -4.88 6.17
CA SER A 218 -12.01 -3.61 6.24
C SER A 218 -11.16 -2.39 6.62
N ASN A 219 -9.97 -2.61 7.15
CA ASN A 219 -9.00 -1.56 7.50
C ASN A 219 -7.98 -1.30 6.37
N THR A 220 -8.27 -1.73 5.15
CA THR A 220 -7.44 -1.51 3.95
C THR A 220 -8.25 -0.78 2.88
N SER A 221 -7.60 -0.33 1.82
CA SER A 221 -8.25 0.36 0.69
C SER A 221 -9.23 -0.50 -0.11
N GLY A 222 -9.28 -1.81 0.13
CA GLY A 222 -9.82 -2.73 -0.86
C GLY A 222 -8.83 -2.97 -2.00
N TRP A 223 -9.15 -3.93 -2.89
CA TRP A 223 -8.34 -4.25 -4.06
C TRP A 223 -8.62 -3.28 -5.20
N TYR A 224 -7.55 -2.84 -5.89
CA TYR A 224 -7.65 -1.90 -7.02
C TYR A 224 -6.60 -2.20 -8.11
N VAL A 225 -6.75 -1.54 -9.26
CA VAL A 225 -5.82 -1.61 -10.40
C VAL A 225 -4.61 -0.73 -10.09
N PRO A 226 -3.39 -1.28 -10.03
CA PRO A 226 -2.21 -0.48 -9.70
C PRO A 226 -1.89 0.56 -10.78
N SER A 227 -1.38 1.73 -10.39
CA SER A 227 -0.77 2.70 -11.31
C SER A 227 0.56 2.17 -11.86
N VAL A 228 1.09 2.83 -12.90
CA VAL A 228 2.39 2.45 -13.48
C VAL A 228 3.51 2.53 -12.46
N LYS A 229 3.47 3.50 -11.52
CA LYS A 229 4.43 3.58 -10.41
C LYS A 229 4.35 2.37 -9.50
N GLU A 230 3.15 1.94 -9.13
CA GLU A 230 2.95 0.78 -8.25
C GLU A 230 3.38 -0.53 -8.91
N VAL A 231 3.08 -0.72 -10.20
CA VAL A 231 3.57 -1.89 -10.94
C VAL A 231 5.10 -1.85 -11.08
N SER A 232 5.70 -0.67 -11.26
CA SER A 232 7.16 -0.51 -11.29
C SER A 232 7.79 -0.84 -9.93
N LEU A 233 7.22 -0.37 -8.82
CA LEU A 233 7.64 -0.72 -7.47
C LEU A 233 7.54 -2.24 -7.22
N LEU A 234 6.44 -2.85 -7.67
CA LEU A 234 6.26 -4.30 -7.56
C LEU A 234 7.33 -5.08 -8.35
N CYS A 235 7.75 -4.59 -9.51
CA CYS A 235 8.77 -5.22 -10.34
C CYS A 235 10.20 -4.96 -9.82
N SER A 236 10.57 -3.71 -9.68
CA SER A 236 11.94 -3.25 -9.48
C SER A 236 12.28 -2.86 -8.05
N GLY A 237 11.27 -2.50 -7.24
CA GLY A 237 11.43 -2.02 -5.87
C GLY A 237 11.45 -0.51 -5.77
N ASP A 238 11.94 -0.02 -4.61
CA ASP A 238 12.07 1.42 -4.37
C ASP A 238 13.17 2.01 -5.25
N ILE A 239 12.74 2.87 -6.15
CA ILE A 239 13.61 3.46 -7.16
C ILE A 239 13.91 4.89 -6.72
N ALA A 240 15.17 5.15 -6.42
CA ALA A 240 15.68 6.48 -6.07
C ALA A 240 15.75 7.42 -7.29
N GLY A 241 14.73 7.40 -8.16
CA GLY A 241 14.74 8.18 -9.39
C GLY A 241 13.38 8.24 -10.09
N ASN A 242 13.40 8.77 -11.29
CA ASN A 242 12.25 8.80 -12.16
C ASN A 242 12.04 7.39 -12.74
N ILE A 243 10.86 6.79 -12.60
CA ILE A 243 10.55 5.50 -13.21
C ILE A 243 10.64 5.52 -14.74
N GLY A 244 10.56 6.70 -15.36
CA GLY A 244 10.82 6.89 -16.80
C GLY A 244 12.24 6.50 -17.24
N ASP A 245 13.17 6.39 -16.29
CA ASP A 245 14.54 5.95 -16.56
C ASP A 245 14.68 4.42 -16.48
N LEU A 246 13.62 3.69 -16.13
CA LEU A 246 13.60 2.23 -16.09
C LEU A 246 13.38 1.62 -17.46
N GLY A 247 14.08 0.52 -17.71
CA GLY A 247 13.79 -0.37 -18.83
C GLY A 247 14.28 0.07 -20.20
N TYR A 248 15.12 1.10 -20.28
CA TYR A 248 15.73 1.51 -21.56
C TYR A 248 17.03 0.74 -21.89
N GLU A 249 17.54 -0.04 -20.96
CA GLU A 249 18.75 -0.83 -21.15
C GLU A 249 18.47 -2.34 -21.02
N ASP A 250 19.32 -3.16 -21.62
CA ASP A 250 19.28 -4.63 -21.55
C ASP A 250 19.56 -5.20 -20.14
N ILE A 251 19.60 -4.37 -19.12
CA ILE A 251 19.86 -4.77 -17.73
C ILE A 251 18.51 -5.07 -17.06
N PRO A 252 18.27 -6.31 -16.62
CA PRO A 252 17.04 -6.64 -15.92
C PRO A 252 16.91 -5.84 -14.63
N ASP A 253 15.80 -5.09 -14.51
CA ASP A 253 15.42 -4.38 -13.30
C ASP A 253 14.13 -4.98 -12.72
N ASN A 254 14.27 -6.15 -12.10
CA ASN A 254 13.16 -6.93 -11.56
C ASN A 254 13.49 -7.56 -10.19
N ALA A 255 14.37 -6.92 -9.44
CA ALA A 255 14.85 -7.45 -8.16
C ALA A 255 13.72 -7.67 -7.15
N ASN A 256 12.73 -6.77 -7.11
CA ASN A 256 11.60 -6.91 -6.20
C ASN A 256 10.67 -8.05 -6.63
N ALA A 257 10.40 -8.20 -7.92
CA ALA A 257 9.61 -9.31 -8.44
C ALA A 257 10.22 -10.68 -8.09
N ILE A 258 11.56 -10.79 -8.11
CA ILE A 258 12.26 -12.01 -7.69
C ILE A 258 12.01 -12.32 -6.21
N LEU A 259 12.13 -11.31 -5.33
CA LEU A 259 11.86 -11.44 -3.90
C LEU A 259 10.39 -11.82 -3.65
N ILE A 260 9.45 -11.10 -4.26
CA ILE A 260 8.02 -11.34 -4.10
C ILE A 260 7.63 -12.73 -4.62
N ASN A 261 8.18 -13.16 -5.75
CA ASN A 261 7.94 -14.52 -6.27
C ASN A 261 8.44 -15.61 -5.32
N ALA A 262 9.57 -15.41 -4.64
CA ALA A 262 10.04 -16.35 -3.64
C ALA A 262 9.07 -16.47 -2.44
N ARG A 263 8.35 -15.41 -2.10
CA ARG A 263 7.31 -15.41 -1.06
C ARG A 263 6.00 -16.00 -1.56
N LEU A 264 5.53 -15.60 -2.75
CA LEU A 264 4.34 -16.18 -3.40
C LEU A 264 4.47 -17.71 -3.55
N GLY A 265 5.67 -18.20 -3.89
CA GLY A 265 5.96 -19.62 -4.01
C GLY A 265 5.77 -20.45 -2.73
N GLN A 266 5.71 -19.80 -1.57
CA GLN A 266 5.42 -20.44 -0.27
C GLN A 266 3.90 -20.54 0.01
N ILE A 267 3.07 -19.80 -0.74
CA ILE A 267 1.61 -19.77 -0.54
C ILE A 267 0.94 -20.71 -1.52
N PRO A 268 0.25 -21.77 -1.07
CA PRO A 268 -0.44 -22.69 -1.96
C PRO A 268 -1.44 -21.99 -2.87
N GLY A 269 -1.29 -22.22 -4.17
CA GLY A 269 -2.20 -21.68 -5.19
C GLY A 269 -1.97 -20.20 -5.54
N ALA A 270 -0.95 -19.53 -5.02
CA ALA A 270 -0.54 -18.21 -5.51
C ALA A 270 0.08 -18.33 -6.91
N THR A 271 -0.10 -17.28 -7.72
CA THR A 271 0.47 -17.18 -9.07
C THR A 271 1.75 -16.35 -9.05
N ALA A 272 2.80 -16.81 -9.70
CA ALA A 272 4.04 -16.04 -9.82
C ALA A 272 3.87 -14.83 -10.74
N LEU A 273 4.68 -13.81 -10.50
CA LEU A 273 4.77 -12.60 -11.31
C LEU A 273 5.77 -12.84 -12.46
N SER A 274 5.27 -13.00 -13.69
CA SER A 274 6.12 -13.35 -14.85
C SER A 274 5.63 -12.77 -16.18
N GLU A 275 4.52 -12.05 -16.16
CA GLU A 275 3.83 -11.58 -17.36
C GLU A 275 4.17 -10.12 -17.70
N VAL A 276 3.50 -9.59 -18.70
CA VAL A 276 3.30 -8.15 -18.91
C VAL A 276 2.04 -7.76 -18.15
N TYR A 277 2.15 -6.75 -17.29
CA TYR A 277 1.04 -6.33 -16.42
C TYR A 277 0.47 -4.99 -16.84
N TRP A 278 -0.86 -4.91 -16.85
CA TRP A 278 -1.61 -3.69 -16.96
C TRP A 278 -1.34 -2.75 -15.79
N SER A 279 -1.33 -1.45 -16.07
CA SER A 279 -1.52 -0.40 -15.06
C SER A 279 -2.82 0.35 -15.30
N SER A 280 -3.24 1.15 -14.33
CA SER A 280 -4.36 2.10 -14.49
C SER A 280 -3.92 3.42 -15.12
N THR A 281 -2.66 3.57 -15.49
CA THR A 281 -2.10 4.81 -16.03
C THR A 281 -2.16 4.79 -17.55
N GLU A 282 -3.00 5.65 -18.12
CA GLU A 282 -3.14 5.79 -19.57
C GLU A 282 -1.96 6.50 -20.20
N TYR A 283 -1.72 6.24 -21.47
CA TYR A 283 -0.73 6.93 -22.30
C TYR A 283 -1.41 7.78 -23.37
N THR A 284 -2.37 7.19 -24.08
CA THR A 284 -3.24 7.86 -25.04
C THR A 284 -4.65 7.32 -24.92
N GLU A 285 -5.57 7.87 -25.71
CA GLU A 285 -6.95 7.37 -25.86
C GLU A 285 -7.01 5.86 -26.15
N SER A 286 -6.05 5.34 -26.91
CA SER A 286 -6.01 3.93 -27.37
C SER A 286 -4.96 3.06 -26.66
N SER A 287 -4.14 3.63 -25.77
CA SER A 287 -3.03 2.89 -25.15
C SER A 287 -2.79 3.24 -23.68
N VAL A 288 -2.27 2.30 -22.95
CA VAL A 288 -1.91 2.41 -21.53
C VAL A 288 -0.50 1.92 -21.27
N HIS A 289 0.07 2.36 -20.15
CA HIS A 289 1.34 1.86 -19.70
C HIS A 289 1.22 0.44 -19.15
N THR A 290 2.15 -0.43 -19.59
CA THR A 290 2.35 -1.78 -19.06
C THR A 290 3.78 -1.99 -18.66
N ILE A 291 4.03 -2.98 -17.80
CA ILE A 291 5.37 -3.33 -17.35
C ILE A 291 5.64 -4.81 -17.61
N GLN A 292 6.75 -5.07 -18.30
CA GLN A 292 7.24 -6.42 -18.53
C GLN A 292 8.10 -6.86 -17.34
N PHE A 293 7.64 -7.86 -16.58
CA PHE A 293 8.31 -8.31 -15.35
C PHE A 293 9.61 -9.11 -15.58
N LYS A 294 9.88 -9.46 -16.80
CA LYS A 294 11.17 -10.10 -17.15
C LYS A 294 12.36 -9.16 -16.93
N ASN A 295 12.17 -7.86 -17.15
CA ASN A 295 13.27 -6.87 -17.15
C ASN A 295 12.89 -5.48 -16.63
N GLY A 296 11.66 -5.28 -16.16
CA GLY A 296 11.17 -3.97 -15.67
C GLY A 296 10.83 -2.96 -16.77
N LEU A 297 10.83 -3.39 -18.05
CA LEU A 297 10.57 -2.50 -19.19
C LEU A 297 9.13 -1.94 -19.13
N ILE A 298 9.01 -0.62 -19.14
CA ILE A 298 7.75 0.09 -19.29
C ILE A 298 7.43 0.20 -20.78
N MET A 299 6.26 -0.25 -21.16
CA MET A 299 5.78 -0.25 -22.54
C MET A 299 4.47 0.51 -22.65
N GLN A 300 4.15 0.90 -23.86
CA GLN A 300 2.85 1.43 -24.25
C GLN A 300 2.13 0.34 -25.02
N THR A 301 0.97 -0.06 -24.54
CA THR A 301 0.23 -1.20 -25.10
C THR A 301 -1.20 -0.80 -25.41
N SER A 302 -1.71 -1.23 -26.57
CA SER A 302 -3.11 -0.99 -26.95
C SER A 302 -4.07 -1.52 -25.89
N LYS A 303 -5.11 -0.75 -25.57
CA LYS A 303 -6.16 -1.10 -24.60
C LYS A 303 -6.90 -2.39 -24.95
N GLY A 304 -7.09 -2.70 -26.24
CA GLY A 304 -7.66 -3.96 -26.76
C GLY A 304 -6.69 -5.15 -26.71
N GLY A 305 -5.46 -4.97 -26.25
CA GLY A 305 -4.52 -6.06 -26.05
C GLY A 305 -4.85 -6.91 -24.82
N SER A 306 -4.43 -8.18 -24.80
CA SER A 306 -4.64 -9.07 -23.67
C SER A 306 -3.39 -9.21 -22.82
N ASN A 307 -3.35 -8.59 -21.65
CA ASN A 307 -2.25 -8.69 -20.67
C ASN A 307 -2.75 -9.11 -19.28
N ALA A 308 -1.83 -9.37 -18.39
CA ALA A 308 -2.15 -9.75 -17.03
C ALA A 308 -2.58 -8.54 -16.20
N LEU A 309 -3.62 -8.72 -15.39
CA LEU A 309 -4.01 -7.81 -14.32
C LEU A 309 -3.63 -8.45 -12.98
N ARG A 310 -2.90 -7.70 -12.16
CA ARG A 310 -2.55 -8.10 -10.78
C ARG A 310 -3.05 -7.06 -9.80
N PRO A 311 -4.13 -7.31 -9.08
CA PRO A 311 -4.66 -6.36 -8.10
C PRO A 311 -3.70 -6.11 -6.93
N VAL A 312 -3.75 -4.88 -6.41
CA VAL A 312 -3.03 -4.46 -5.21
C VAL A 312 -3.97 -3.80 -4.21
N LEU A 313 -3.54 -3.64 -2.97
CA LEU A 313 -4.23 -2.86 -1.95
C LEU A 313 -3.23 -2.05 -1.11
N ALA A 314 -3.72 -0.97 -0.50
CA ALA A 314 -3.02 -0.19 0.52
C ALA A 314 -3.49 -0.56 1.94
N PHE A 315 -2.57 -0.54 2.91
CA PHE A 315 -2.85 -0.89 4.32
C PHE A 315 -2.17 0.02 5.31
#